data_48310d45bb6250fda64ff95227b0cb2b
#
_entry.id   48310d45bb6250fda64ff95227b0cb2b
#
_cell.length_a   1.000
_cell.length_b   1.000
_cell.length_c   1.000
_cell.angle_alpha   90.00
_cell.angle_beta   90.00
_cell.angle_gamma   90.00
#
_symmetry.space_group_name_H-M   'P 1'
#
loop_
_entity.id
_entity.type
_entity.pdbx_description
1 polymer ?
#
loop_
_entity_poly.entity_id
_entity_poly.type
_entity_poly.pdbx_seq_one_letter_code
_entity_poly.pdbx_strand_id
1 'polypeptide(L)'
;MRKINQLLTLIITLSIVVGCGGNESSVETILTEGNMENIRAKKKELAAQYNDLEDQIALLDSAIAANTENSNLPLVTTFQTKKEKFLHYVELQGDVTTKQNVLIYPEAPGTLLKVYVDEGQKVKKGQLLGTIDNGGLESQLIQMKTQLELAKTTFERQERLWNQKIGSEIQYLQSKTNYEAQKNAVDQMQSQLDKFYIKAPFSGIIDDIIKDEGTVVSPGPGSEIFRIINLSNMYLEVLVPESYITSVTPGKEVKVFFPVLNTSIETKVRETGNYINPNNRSFNAKISVPNKDGMIKPNLTAKVKINDYTNEDAILIPQGVISENADGDQYVYVVRDVKEDRTATAMRAIITTGKTQNGKVEILSGVSAKENIILEGARSVKDGQQVKILKD
;
A
#
# COMPACT_ATOMS: atom_id res chain seq x y z
N MET A 1 -36.48 75.48 -47.29
CA MET A 1 -36.92 74.21 -46.60
C MET A 1 -35.94 73.03 -46.76
N ARG A 2 -35.01 73.09 -47.69
CA ARG A 2 -34.07 71.95 -47.91
C ARG A 2 -32.82 71.92 -46.99
N LYS A 3 -32.48 73.03 -46.32
CA LYS A 3 -31.34 73.14 -45.41
C LYS A 3 -31.65 72.85 -43.94
N ILE A 4 -32.93 72.89 -43.55
CA ILE A 4 -33.35 72.58 -42.18
C ILE A 4 -33.50 71.05 -41.96
N ASN A 5 -33.83 70.32 -43.00
CA ASN A 5 -33.92 68.84 -42.92
C ASN A 5 -32.52 68.16 -42.85
N GLN A 6 -31.46 68.78 -43.38
CA GLN A 6 -30.10 68.21 -43.30
C GLN A 6 -29.48 68.43 -41.89
N LEU A 7 -29.86 69.48 -41.19
CA LEU A 7 -29.39 69.73 -39.82
C LEU A 7 -30.10 68.83 -38.78
N LEU A 8 -31.35 68.51 -39.05
CA LEU A 8 -32.15 67.62 -38.16
C LEU A 8 -31.74 66.15 -38.29
N THR A 9 -31.30 65.69 -39.51
CA THR A 9 -30.78 64.34 -39.70
C THR A 9 -29.34 64.21 -39.16
N LEU A 10 -28.56 65.25 -39.05
CA LEU A 10 -27.19 65.21 -38.49
C LEU A 10 -27.24 65.17 -36.94
N ILE A 11 -28.28 65.74 -36.31
CA ILE A 11 -28.45 65.71 -34.84
C ILE A 11 -29.00 64.38 -34.37
N ILE A 12 -29.82 63.69 -35.18
CA ILE A 12 -30.37 62.34 -34.82
C ILE A 12 -29.33 61.23 -34.97
N THR A 13 -28.33 61.38 -35.86
CA THR A 13 -27.24 60.40 -36.01
C THR A 13 -26.10 60.56 -34.97
N LEU A 14 -26.07 61.67 -34.23
CA LEU A 14 -25.04 61.90 -33.19
C LEU A 14 -25.51 61.46 -31.78
N SER A 15 -26.81 61.14 -31.61
CA SER A 15 -27.37 60.74 -30.30
C SER A 15 -27.34 59.21 -30.04
N ILE A 16 -26.83 58.37 -30.98
CA ILE A 16 -26.81 56.90 -30.86
C ILE A 16 -25.40 56.38 -30.47
N VAL A 17 -24.39 57.19 -30.23
CA VAL A 17 -23.00 56.76 -29.88
C VAL A 17 -22.59 57.14 -28.45
N VAL A 18 -23.54 57.39 -27.55
CA VAL A 18 -23.26 57.48 -26.12
C VAL A 18 -24.05 56.38 -25.41
N GLY A 19 -23.68 55.14 -25.63
CA GLY A 19 -24.19 53.97 -24.97
C GLY A 19 -23.03 53.06 -24.59
N CYS A 20 -22.66 53.08 -23.31
CA CYS A 20 -21.83 52.09 -22.61
C CYS A 20 -20.44 51.77 -23.19
N GLY A 21 -19.46 52.54 -22.84
CA GLY A 21 -18.08 52.18 -22.91
C GLY A 21 -17.48 51.93 -21.52
N GLY A 22 -17.91 50.90 -20.84
CA GLY A 22 -17.11 50.24 -19.81
C GLY A 22 -16.14 49.34 -20.53
N ASN A 23 -14.86 49.53 -20.34
CA ASN A 23 -13.78 48.69 -20.87
C ASN A 23 -13.74 47.37 -20.06
N GLU A 24 -14.79 46.59 -20.17
CA GLU A 24 -14.80 45.20 -19.65
C GLU A 24 -14.07 44.36 -20.69
N SER A 25 -12.84 44.02 -20.41
CA SER A 25 -12.12 42.99 -21.19
C SER A 25 -12.99 41.76 -21.23
N SER A 26 -13.39 41.32 -22.42
CA SER A 26 -14.22 40.12 -22.56
C SER A 26 -13.45 38.90 -22.05
N VAL A 27 -14.16 37.90 -21.58
CA VAL A 27 -13.55 36.64 -21.12
C VAL A 27 -12.61 36.06 -22.17
N GLU A 28 -12.99 36.18 -23.45
CA GLU A 28 -12.18 35.70 -24.58
C GLU A 28 -10.84 36.45 -24.71
N THR A 29 -10.84 37.78 -24.47
CA THR A 29 -9.63 38.58 -24.52
C THR A 29 -8.64 38.20 -23.41
N ILE A 30 -9.14 37.97 -22.19
CA ILE A 30 -8.34 37.57 -21.03
C ILE A 30 -7.77 36.13 -21.22
N LEU A 31 -8.55 35.23 -21.86
CA LEU A 31 -8.09 33.88 -22.17
C LEU A 31 -6.98 33.87 -23.25
N THR A 32 -7.10 34.76 -24.25
CA THR A 32 -6.09 34.86 -25.32
C THR A 32 -4.77 35.51 -24.82
N GLU A 33 -4.84 36.39 -23.83
CA GLU A 33 -3.66 36.97 -23.18
C GLU A 33 -2.89 35.93 -22.32
N GLY A 34 -3.53 34.86 -21.88
CA GLY A 34 -2.90 33.77 -21.15
C GLY A 34 -2.35 34.12 -19.76
N ASN A 35 -2.67 35.32 -19.24
CA ASN A 35 -2.21 35.76 -17.92
C ASN A 35 -3.09 35.14 -16.82
N MET A 36 -2.51 34.18 -16.07
CA MET A 36 -3.20 33.45 -15.01
C MET A 36 -3.72 34.32 -13.87
N GLU A 37 -3.11 35.49 -13.62
CA GLU A 37 -3.56 36.42 -12.59
C GLU A 37 -4.84 37.13 -13.03
N ASN A 38 -4.88 37.63 -14.29
CA ASN A 38 -6.07 38.24 -14.89
C ASN A 38 -7.23 37.23 -15.01
N ILE A 39 -6.96 35.98 -15.37
CA ILE A 39 -7.95 34.92 -15.44
C ILE A 39 -8.58 34.66 -14.06
N ARG A 40 -7.76 34.58 -13.00
CA ARG A 40 -8.24 34.38 -11.62
C ARG A 40 -9.03 35.58 -11.13
N ALA A 41 -8.57 36.80 -11.41
CA ALA A 41 -9.29 38.01 -11.05
C ALA A 41 -10.67 38.11 -11.73
N LYS A 42 -10.74 37.80 -13.04
CA LYS A 42 -12.04 37.77 -13.77
C LYS A 42 -12.95 36.65 -13.31
N LYS A 43 -12.41 35.46 -13.00
CA LYS A 43 -13.20 34.39 -12.38
C LYS A 43 -13.83 34.84 -11.07
N LYS A 44 -13.04 35.50 -10.20
CA LYS A 44 -13.54 36.00 -8.90
C LYS A 44 -14.60 37.08 -9.07
N GLU A 45 -14.44 37.99 -10.02
CA GLU A 45 -15.44 39.02 -10.34
C GLU A 45 -16.76 38.38 -10.82
N LEU A 46 -16.68 37.41 -11.77
CA LEU A 46 -17.86 36.72 -12.27
C LEU A 46 -18.56 35.87 -11.18
N ALA A 47 -17.77 35.27 -10.26
CA ALA A 47 -18.32 34.55 -9.13
C ALA A 47 -19.10 35.49 -8.18
N ALA A 48 -18.59 36.69 -7.92
CA ALA A 48 -19.28 37.69 -7.12
C ALA A 48 -20.61 38.17 -7.79
N GLN A 49 -20.59 38.40 -9.12
CA GLN A 49 -21.80 38.75 -9.89
C GLN A 49 -22.80 37.61 -9.90
N TYR A 50 -22.35 36.37 -9.99
CA TYR A 50 -23.20 35.20 -9.92
C TYR A 50 -23.93 35.10 -8.56
N ASN A 51 -23.19 35.28 -7.46
CA ASN A 51 -23.74 35.26 -6.11
C ASN A 51 -24.81 36.41 -5.92
N ASP A 52 -24.49 37.62 -6.39
CA ASP A 52 -25.47 38.74 -6.30
C ASP A 52 -26.72 38.48 -7.11
N LEU A 53 -26.60 37.90 -8.30
CA LEU A 53 -27.75 37.48 -9.11
C LEU A 53 -28.55 36.34 -8.44
N GLU A 54 -27.87 35.41 -7.80
CA GLU A 54 -28.53 34.32 -7.04
C GLU A 54 -29.34 34.87 -5.88
N ASP A 55 -28.81 35.86 -5.14
CA ASP A 55 -29.52 36.54 -4.05
C ASP A 55 -30.75 37.34 -4.55
N GLN A 56 -30.61 38.04 -5.67
CA GLN A 56 -31.73 38.74 -6.30
C GLN A 56 -32.84 37.79 -6.76
N ILE A 57 -32.49 36.66 -7.35
CA ILE A 57 -33.44 35.62 -7.74
C ILE A 57 -34.15 35.04 -6.51
N ALA A 58 -33.40 34.79 -5.43
CA ALA A 58 -33.96 34.28 -4.17
C ALA A 58 -34.99 35.25 -3.57
N LEU A 59 -34.71 36.56 -3.62
CA LEU A 59 -35.67 37.60 -3.19
C LEU A 59 -36.93 37.61 -4.05
N LEU A 60 -36.79 37.50 -5.37
CA LEU A 60 -37.93 37.43 -6.28
C LEU A 60 -38.76 36.15 -6.08
N ASP A 61 -38.12 35.00 -5.92
CA ASP A 61 -38.76 33.73 -5.65
C ASP A 61 -39.53 33.76 -4.32
N SER A 62 -38.95 34.39 -3.28
CA SER A 62 -39.63 34.58 -1.98
C SER A 62 -40.88 35.46 -2.09
N ALA A 63 -40.82 36.53 -2.88
CA ALA A 63 -41.94 37.41 -3.13
C ALA A 63 -43.06 36.72 -3.96
N ILE A 64 -42.68 35.90 -4.92
CA ILE A 64 -43.61 35.04 -5.70
C ILE A 64 -44.29 34.03 -4.78
N ALA A 65 -43.52 33.33 -3.94
CA ALA A 65 -44.06 32.36 -2.98
C ALA A 65 -45.02 32.97 -1.97
N ALA A 66 -44.74 34.19 -1.51
CA ALA A 66 -45.62 34.92 -0.59
C ALA A 66 -46.99 35.33 -1.22
N ASN A 67 -47.03 35.48 -2.54
CA ASN A 67 -48.23 35.93 -3.28
C ASN A 67 -48.98 34.80 -4.03
N THR A 68 -48.51 33.55 -3.93
CA THR A 68 -49.09 32.40 -4.65
C THR A 68 -49.67 31.42 -3.63
N GLU A 69 -51.00 31.37 -3.46
CA GLU A 69 -51.74 30.47 -2.55
C GLU A 69 -51.59 28.96 -2.87
N ASN A 70 -50.97 28.59 -3.99
CA ASN A 70 -50.73 27.20 -4.41
C ASN A 70 -49.29 26.98 -4.91
N SER A 71 -48.31 27.23 -4.07
CA SER A 71 -46.92 26.85 -4.43
C SER A 71 -46.78 25.34 -4.34
N ASN A 72 -46.48 24.68 -5.47
CA ASN A 72 -45.94 23.32 -5.47
C ASN A 72 -44.55 23.37 -4.81
N LEU A 73 -44.51 23.22 -3.48
CA LEU A 73 -43.28 23.21 -2.72
C LEU A 73 -42.40 22.03 -3.19
N PRO A 74 -41.11 22.23 -3.42
CA PRO A 74 -40.21 21.13 -3.71
C PRO A 74 -40.33 20.05 -2.64
N LEU A 75 -40.47 18.80 -3.10
CA LEU A 75 -40.53 17.64 -2.21
C LEU A 75 -39.09 17.19 -1.91
N VAL A 76 -38.78 17.05 -0.64
CA VAL A 76 -37.47 16.64 -0.21
C VAL A 76 -37.53 15.50 0.81
N THR A 77 -36.55 14.62 0.82
CA THR A 77 -36.31 13.69 1.93
C THR A 77 -35.19 14.22 2.81
N THR A 78 -35.24 13.92 4.09
CA THR A 78 -34.23 14.37 5.04
C THR A 78 -33.72 13.20 5.86
N PHE A 79 -32.49 13.29 6.31
CA PHE A 79 -31.97 12.38 7.34
C PHE A 79 -31.34 13.18 8.49
N GLN A 80 -31.48 12.64 9.68
CA GLN A 80 -30.94 13.28 10.87
C GLN A 80 -29.48 12.87 11.07
N THR A 81 -28.58 13.84 11.19
CA THR A 81 -27.17 13.62 11.50
C THR A 81 -27.00 13.04 12.90
N LYS A 82 -26.05 12.14 13.04
CA LYS A 82 -25.67 11.56 14.32
C LYS A 82 -24.15 11.46 14.40
N LYS A 83 -23.65 11.42 15.63
CA LYS A 83 -22.27 11.05 15.87
C LYS A 83 -22.14 9.53 15.75
N GLU A 84 -21.21 9.08 14.95
CA GLU A 84 -20.89 7.66 14.80
C GLU A 84 -19.38 7.46 14.65
N LYS A 85 -18.91 6.27 15.00
CA LYS A 85 -17.50 5.92 14.83
C LYS A 85 -17.18 5.83 13.35
N PHE A 86 -16.17 6.59 12.93
CA PHE A 86 -15.64 6.59 11.57
C PHE A 86 -14.26 5.95 11.54
N LEU A 87 -14.11 4.97 10.67
CA LEU A 87 -12.85 4.27 10.41
C LEU A 87 -12.50 4.47 8.93
N HIS A 88 -11.42 5.18 8.67
CA HIS A 88 -10.90 5.30 7.32
C HIS A 88 -9.77 4.31 7.09
N TYR A 89 -9.76 3.67 5.92
CA TYR A 89 -8.79 2.69 5.53
C TYR A 89 -8.13 3.07 4.21
N VAL A 90 -6.81 3.01 4.17
CA VAL A 90 -6.07 3.00 2.91
C VAL A 90 -5.97 1.57 2.39
N GLU A 91 -6.25 1.39 1.11
CA GLU A 91 -6.05 0.11 0.41
C GLU A 91 -4.74 0.16 -0.36
N LEU A 92 -3.86 -0.77 -0.06
CA LEU A 92 -2.58 -0.96 -0.72
C LEU A 92 -2.51 -2.36 -1.29
N GLN A 93 -1.66 -2.55 -2.29
CA GLN A 93 -1.38 -3.85 -2.88
C GLN A 93 0.04 -4.27 -2.52
N GLY A 94 0.26 -5.56 -2.34
CA GLY A 94 1.58 -6.11 -2.10
C GLY A 94 1.67 -7.56 -2.57
N ASP A 95 2.90 -8.07 -2.59
CA ASP A 95 3.21 -9.42 -3.02
C ASP A 95 3.74 -10.26 -1.87
N VAL A 96 3.26 -11.48 -1.80
CA VAL A 96 3.74 -12.44 -0.81
C VAL A 96 5.14 -12.88 -1.15
N THR A 97 6.02 -12.85 -0.15
CA THR A 97 7.40 -13.33 -0.31
C THR A 97 7.85 -14.11 0.93
N THR A 98 9.00 -14.75 0.82
CA THR A 98 9.67 -15.44 1.93
C THR A 98 11.16 -15.15 1.89
N LYS A 99 11.79 -15.07 3.05
CA LYS A 99 13.25 -14.90 3.14
C LYS A 99 14.02 -16.15 2.71
N GLN A 100 13.36 -17.30 2.70
CA GLN A 100 13.95 -18.61 2.45
C GLN A 100 13.38 -19.22 1.16
N ASN A 101 13.70 -18.58 0.03
CA ASN A 101 13.52 -19.11 -1.32
C ASN A 101 14.91 -19.03 -1.97
N VAL A 102 15.60 -20.16 -2.03
CA VAL A 102 17.02 -20.23 -2.38
C VAL A 102 17.26 -21.29 -3.42
N LEU A 103 18.04 -20.94 -4.42
CA LEU A 103 18.62 -21.86 -5.39
C LEU A 103 19.90 -22.48 -4.79
N ILE A 104 20.03 -23.79 -4.83
CA ILE A 104 21.17 -24.52 -4.34
C ILE A 104 22.12 -24.80 -5.49
N TYR A 105 23.35 -24.35 -5.33
CA TYR A 105 24.45 -24.52 -6.26
C TYR A 105 25.41 -25.60 -5.79
N PRO A 106 26.11 -26.28 -6.71
CA PRO A 106 27.21 -27.17 -6.35
C PRO A 106 28.40 -26.35 -5.78
N GLU A 107 29.05 -26.87 -4.76
CA GLU A 107 30.26 -26.25 -4.21
C GLU A 107 31.56 -26.80 -4.84
N ALA A 108 31.44 -27.93 -5.56
CA ALA A 108 32.54 -28.56 -6.29
C ALA A 108 32.10 -28.93 -7.70
N PRO A 109 33.04 -28.95 -8.69
CA PRO A 109 32.74 -29.43 -10.03
C PRO A 109 32.73 -30.96 -10.08
N GLY A 110 31.85 -31.54 -10.91
CA GLY A 110 31.75 -32.98 -11.12
C GLY A 110 30.45 -33.40 -11.78
N THR A 111 30.20 -34.68 -11.88
CA THR A 111 28.94 -35.23 -12.38
C THR A 111 27.99 -35.47 -11.22
N LEU A 112 26.72 -35.04 -11.32
CA LEU A 112 25.70 -35.35 -10.35
C LEU A 112 25.36 -36.83 -10.40
N LEU A 113 25.80 -37.58 -9.38
CA LEU A 113 25.68 -39.05 -9.36
C LEU A 113 24.31 -39.50 -8.95
N LYS A 114 23.76 -38.87 -7.92
CA LYS A 114 22.46 -39.28 -7.36
C LYS A 114 21.72 -38.13 -6.72
N VAL A 115 20.40 -38.13 -6.92
CA VAL A 115 19.41 -37.25 -6.29
C VAL A 115 18.58 -38.10 -5.31
N TYR A 116 18.46 -37.68 -4.06
CA TYR A 116 17.80 -38.42 -2.98
C TYR A 116 16.45 -37.86 -2.58
N VAL A 117 15.95 -36.87 -3.30
CA VAL A 117 14.73 -36.14 -2.99
C VAL A 117 13.87 -35.98 -4.23
N ASP A 118 12.57 -35.82 -4.02
CA ASP A 118 11.59 -35.55 -5.05
C ASP A 118 11.06 -34.12 -4.94
N GLU A 119 10.51 -33.58 -6.04
CA GLU A 119 9.78 -32.33 -6.03
C GLU A 119 8.56 -32.41 -5.10
N GLY A 120 8.31 -31.35 -4.35
CA GLY A 120 7.25 -31.31 -3.32
C GLY A 120 7.65 -31.96 -1.98
N GLN A 121 8.80 -32.64 -1.90
CA GLN A 121 9.24 -33.30 -0.67
C GLN A 121 9.67 -32.29 0.40
N LYS A 122 9.25 -32.52 1.66
CA LYS A 122 9.70 -31.77 2.82
C LYS A 122 11.08 -32.26 3.27
N VAL A 123 12.01 -31.33 3.42
CA VAL A 123 13.39 -31.60 3.84
C VAL A 123 13.74 -30.86 5.12
N LYS A 124 14.66 -31.42 5.92
CA LYS A 124 15.22 -30.80 7.13
C LYS A 124 16.57 -30.15 6.83
N LYS A 125 16.93 -29.14 7.60
CA LYS A 125 18.28 -28.55 7.55
C LYS A 125 19.34 -29.64 7.71
N GLY A 126 20.36 -29.68 6.82
CA GLY A 126 21.46 -30.65 6.80
C GLY A 126 21.10 -31.98 6.11
N GLN A 127 19.85 -32.20 5.68
CA GLN A 127 19.46 -33.41 4.93
C GLN A 127 20.21 -33.46 3.60
N LEU A 128 20.73 -34.65 3.26
CA LEU A 128 21.39 -34.90 1.98
C LEU A 128 20.36 -34.87 0.85
N LEU A 129 20.61 -34.06 -0.17
CA LEU A 129 19.76 -33.88 -1.34
C LEU A 129 20.30 -34.59 -2.57
N GLY A 130 21.61 -34.56 -2.74
CA GLY A 130 22.29 -35.19 -3.87
C GLY A 130 23.79 -35.35 -3.62
N THR A 131 24.42 -36.13 -4.47
CA THR A 131 25.86 -36.36 -4.44
C THR A 131 26.50 -36.11 -5.79
N ILE A 132 27.66 -35.47 -5.78
CA ILE A 132 28.49 -35.22 -6.95
C ILE A 132 29.66 -36.23 -6.92
N ASP A 133 30.13 -36.66 -8.07
CA ASP A 133 31.32 -37.55 -8.18
C ASP A 133 32.55 -36.86 -7.55
N ASN A 134 33.10 -37.50 -6.56
CA ASN A 134 34.22 -36.98 -5.79
C ASN A 134 35.59 -37.47 -6.33
N GLY A 135 35.64 -38.18 -7.48
CA GLY A 135 36.89 -38.65 -8.11
C GLY A 135 37.76 -39.50 -7.20
N GLY A 136 37.18 -40.22 -6.22
CA GLY A 136 37.93 -41.09 -5.33
C GLY A 136 38.47 -40.41 -4.05
N LEU A 137 38.10 -39.16 -3.75
CA LEU A 137 38.50 -38.47 -2.50
C LEU A 137 38.07 -39.20 -1.24
N GLU A 138 36.97 -39.97 -1.30
CA GLU A 138 36.52 -40.77 -0.18
C GLU A 138 37.51 -41.88 0.20
N SER A 139 38.08 -42.58 -0.80
CA SER A 139 39.10 -43.59 -0.60
C SER A 139 40.38 -42.96 -0.02
N GLN A 140 40.78 -41.78 -0.50
CA GLN A 140 41.93 -41.05 0.02
C GLN A 140 41.69 -40.62 1.49
N LEU A 141 40.49 -40.16 1.84
CA LEU A 141 40.14 -39.83 3.22
C LEU A 141 40.24 -41.06 4.15
N ILE A 142 39.79 -42.23 3.71
CA ILE A 142 39.90 -43.48 4.48
C ILE A 142 41.37 -43.79 4.75
N GLN A 143 42.25 -43.64 3.73
CA GLN A 143 43.69 -43.85 3.90
C GLN A 143 44.28 -42.89 4.94
N MET A 144 43.93 -41.59 4.86
CA MET A 144 44.41 -40.58 5.81
C MET A 144 43.90 -40.84 7.24
N LYS A 145 42.63 -41.27 7.39
CA LYS A 145 42.08 -41.68 8.70
C LYS A 145 42.83 -42.84 9.32
N THR A 146 43.31 -43.82 8.51
CA THR A 146 44.15 -44.91 9.00
C THR A 146 45.48 -44.41 9.51
N GLN A 147 46.12 -43.45 8.80
CA GLN A 147 47.38 -42.83 9.26
C GLN A 147 47.20 -42.03 10.54
N LEU A 148 46.09 -41.28 10.64
CA LEU A 148 45.72 -40.54 11.84
C LEU A 148 45.55 -41.47 13.06
N GLU A 149 44.92 -42.61 12.90
CA GLU A 149 44.71 -43.59 13.99
C GLU A 149 46.03 -44.16 14.49
N LEU A 150 46.99 -44.45 13.59
CA LEU A 150 48.35 -44.85 13.98
C LEU A 150 49.05 -43.74 14.75
N ALA A 151 48.98 -42.48 14.25
CA ALA A 151 49.60 -41.33 14.92
C ALA A 151 49.01 -41.10 16.31
N LYS A 152 47.66 -41.19 16.43
CA LYS A 152 46.91 -41.07 17.68
C LYS A 152 47.36 -42.16 18.70
N THR A 153 47.38 -43.40 18.30
CA THR A 153 47.80 -44.51 19.16
C THR A 153 49.23 -44.31 19.64
N THR A 154 50.11 -43.84 18.76
CA THR A 154 51.53 -43.54 19.09
C THR A 154 51.63 -42.39 20.10
N PHE A 155 50.90 -41.32 19.87
CA PHE A 155 50.84 -40.16 20.77
C PHE A 155 50.28 -40.57 22.14
N GLU A 156 49.16 -41.26 22.22
CA GLU A 156 48.54 -41.72 23.50
C GLU A 156 49.48 -42.65 24.30
N ARG A 157 50.32 -43.46 23.60
CA ARG A 157 51.36 -44.28 24.26
C ARG A 157 52.48 -43.43 24.84
N GLN A 158 52.97 -42.45 24.06
CA GLN A 158 54.05 -41.57 24.52
C GLN A 158 53.55 -40.63 25.65
N GLU A 159 52.33 -40.17 25.59
CA GLU A 159 51.67 -39.36 26.64
C GLU A 159 51.54 -40.14 27.96
N ARG A 160 51.15 -41.42 27.92
CA ARG A 160 51.11 -42.27 29.13
C ARG A 160 52.49 -42.46 29.74
N LEU A 161 53.52 -42.73 28.93
CA LEU A 161 54.91 -42.87 29.40
C LEU A 161 55.46 -41.56 30.01
N TRP A 162 55.19 -40.43 29.35
CA TRP A 162 55.56 -39.11 29.84
C TRP A 162 54.91 -38.75 31.17
N ASN A 163 53.66 -39.04 31.30
CA ASN A 163 52.84 -38.81 32.55
C ASN A 163 53.36 -39.67 33.70
N GLN A 164 53.96 -40.86 33.40
CA GLN A 164 54.64 -41.72 34.36
C GLN A 164 56.10 -41.31 34.62
N LYS A 165 56.56 -40.18 34.04
CA LYS A 165 57.92 -39.70 34.07
C LYS A 165 58.95 -40.70 33.45
N ILE A 166 58.47 -41.50 32.48
CA ILE A 166 59.26 -42.45 31.71
C ILE A 166 59.37 -41.94 30.27
N GLY A 167 60.56 -41.74 29.71
CA GLY A 167 60.82 -41.34 28.34
C GLY A 167 61.28 -39.90 28.15
N SER A 168 61.46 -39.51 26.88
CA SER A 168 61.97 -38.20 26.49
C SER A 168 60.88 -37.24 26.18
N GLU A 169 60.95 -35.97 26.68
CA GLU A 169 60.05 -34.88 26.33
C GLU A 169 59.99 -34.65 24.83
N ILE A 170 61.09 -34.72 24.13
CA ILE A 170 61.20 -34.58 22.69
C ILE A 170 60.34 -35.63 21.97
N GLN A 171 60.38 -36.90 22.42
CA GLN A 171 59.57 -37.98 21.81
C GLN A 171 58.04 -37.73 22.04
N TYR A 172 57.71 -37.28 23.23
CA TYR A 172 56.30 -36.87 23.52
C TYR A 172 55.86 -35.73 22.59
N LEU A 173 56.66 -34.63 22.51
CA LEU A 173 56.28 -33.48 21.67
C LEU A 173 56.28 -33.84 20.18
N GLN A 174 57.16 -34.65 19.69
CA GLN A 174 57.16 -35.14 18.29
C GLN A 174 55.96 -35.97 17.98
N SER A 175 55.55 -36.89 18.88
CA SER A 175 54.33 -37.71 18.68
C SER A 175 53.07 -36.87 18.71
N LYS A 176 52.98 -35.88 19.61
CA LYS A 176 51.90 -34.92 19.69
C LYS A 176 51.79 -34.11 18.41
N THR A 177 52.86 -33.48 17.97
CA THR A 177 52.88 -32.67 16.75
C THR A 177 52.50 -33.48 15.51
N ASN A 178 52.99 -34.73 15.41
CA ASN A 178 52.63 -35.63 14.31
C ASN A 178 51.13 -35.99 14.34
N TYR A 179 50.55 -36.28 15.51
CA TYR A 179 49.11 -36.53 15.66
C TYR A 179 48.26 -35.29 15.25
N GLU A 180 48.65 -34.11 15.73
CA GLU A 180 47.96 -32.87 15.40
C GLU A 180 48.03 -32.55 13.89
N ALA A 181 49.21 -32.78 13.26
CA ALA A 181 49.40 -32.59 11.83
C ALA A 181 48.48 -33.55 11.00
N GLN A 182 48.45 -34.84 11.37
CA GLN A 182 47.59 -35.83 10.67
C GLN A 182 46.12 -35.52 10.89
N LYS A 183 45.71 -35.05 12.08
CA LYS A 183 44.35 -34.64 12.37
C LYS A 183 43.91 -33.46 11.48
N ASN A 184 44.76 -32.43 11.40
CA ASN A 184 44.45 -31.27 10.55
C ASN A 184 44.37 -31.66 9.07
N ALA A 185 45.20 -32.60 8.60
CA ALA A 185 45.16 -33.10 7.23
C ALA A 185 43.85 -33.86 6.94
N VAL A 186 43.38 -34.68 7.88
CA VAL A 186 42.09 -35.40 7.77
C VAL A 186 40.92 -34.39 7.77
N ASP A 187 40.94 -33.40 8.65
CA ASP A 187 39.90 -32.38 8.75
C ASP A 187 39.83 -31.57 7.45
N GLN A 188 40.94 -31.23 6.83
CA GLN A 188 41.03 -30.55 5.54
C GLN A 188 40.41 -31.41 4.42
N MET A 189 40.78 -32.70 4.35
CA MET A 189 40.26 -33.63 3.34
C MET A 189 38.77 -33.86 3.50
N GLN A 190 38.29 -33.99 4.75
CA GLN A 190 36.85 -34.11 5.04
C GLN A 190 36.11 -32.87 4.55
N SER A 191 36.62 -31.66 4.79
CA SER A 191 36.04 -30.43 4.32
C SER A 191 35.98 -30.31 2.78
N GLN A 192 36.97 -30.87 2.09
CA GLN A 192 36.95 -30.97 0.63
C GLN A 192 35.87 -31.95 0.15
N LEU A 193 35.80 -33.11 0.77
CA LEU A 193 34.79 -34.14 0.43
C LEU A 193 33.38 -33.68 0.70
N ASP A 194 33.18 -32.93 1.80
CA ASP A 194 31.84 -32.39 2.15
C ASP A 194 31.23 -31.50 1.06
N LYS A 195 32.03 -30.85 0.21
CA LYS A 195 31.56 -30.03 -0.93
C LYS A 195 30.90 -30.83 -2.04
N PHE A 196 31.12 -32.16 -2.08
CA PHE A 196 30.51 -33.07 -3.03
C PHE A 196 29.13 -33.60 -2.55
N TYR A 197 28.77 -33.32 -1.30
CA TYR A 197 27.49 -33.68 -0.71
C TYR A 197 26.59 -32.45 -0.66
N ILE A 198 25.58 -32.41 -1.51
CA ILE A 198 24.62 -31.30 -1.55
C ILE A 198 23.64 -31.45 -0.41
N LYS A 199 23.62 -30.54 0.54
CA LYS A 199 22.77 -30.59 1.74
C LYS A 199 21.83 -29.40 1.80
N ALA A 200 20.62 -29.58 2.40
CA ALA A 200 19.66 -28.50 2.60
C ALA A 200 20.18 -27.48 3.62
N PRO A 201 20.29 -26.18 3.27
CA PRO A 201 20.77 -25.16 4.20
C PRO A 201 19.76 -24.80 5.30
N PHE A 202 18.48 -25.07 5.07
CA PHE A 202 17.37 -24.87 6.01
C PHE A 202 16.27 -25.90 5.76
N SER A 203 15.31 -25.99 6.69
CA SER A 203 14.16 -26.88 6.53
C SER A 203 13.10 -26.21 5.63
N GLY A 204 12.64 -26.91 4.61
CA GLY A 204 11.69 -26.39 3.61
C GLY A 204 11.09 -27.48 2.76
N ILE A 205 10.67 -27.11 1.56
CA ILE A 205 10.12 -27.99 0.53
C ILE A 205 11.00 -27.84 -0.72
N ILE A 206 11.32 -28.96 -1.36
CA ILE A 206 11.94 -28.96 -2.68
C ILE A 206 10.89 -28.47 -3.67
N ASP A 207 11.10 -27.30 -4.25
CA ASP A 207 10.15 -26.71 -5.22
C ASP A 207 10.43 -27.23 -6.63
N ASP A 208 11.74 -27.39 -6.95
CA ASP A 208 12.17 -27.75 -8.30
C ASP A 208 13.52 -28.49 -8.25
N ILE A 209 13.68 -29.49 -9.12
CA ILE A 209 14.92 -30.21 -9.38
C ILE A 209 15.39 -29.83 -10.79
N ILE A 210 16.31 -28.86 -10.84
CA ILE A 210 16.74 -28.17 -12.07
C ILE A 210 17.70 -29.01 -12.90
N LYS A 211 18.45 -29.92 -12.26
CA LYS A 211 19.45 -30.78 -12.90
C LYS A 211 19.21 -32.23 -12.57
N ASP A 212 19.22 -33.08 -13.59
CA ASP A 212 19.06 -34.51 -13.48
C ASP A 212 20.37 -35.24 -13.17
N GLU A 213 20.26 -36.46 -12.67
CA GLU A 213 21.39 -37.38 -12.50
C GLU A 213 22.15 -37.56 -13.81
N GLY A 214 23.49 -37.61 -13.73
CA GLY A 214 24.37 -37.67 -14.89
C GLY A 214 24.78 -36.32 -15.47
N THR A 215 24.14 -35.20 -15.02
CA THR A 215 24.54 -33.86 -15.49
C THR A 215 25.87 -33.44 -14.89
N VAL A 216 26.74 -32.86 -15.73
CA VAL A 216 27.97 -32.22 -15.28
C VAL A 216 27.62 -30.84 -14.70
N VAL A 217 28.04 -30.60 -13.47
CA VAL A 217 27.78 -29.37 -12.72
C VAL A 217 29.11 -28.74 -12.25
N SER A 218 29.08 -27.42 -12.08
CA SER A 218 30.21 -26.65 -11.57
C SER A 218 29.74 -25.44 -10.78
N PRO A 219 30.52 -24.93 -9.81
CA PRO A 219 30.17 -23.70 -9.10
C PRO A 219 29.94 -22.52 -10.07
N GLY A 220 28.82 -21.81 -9.94
CA GLY A 220 28.55 -20.61 -10.73
C GLY A 220 27.12 -20.50 -11.28
N PRO A 221 26.79 -19.36 -11.91
CA PRO A 221 25.47 -19.14 -12.51
C PRO A 221 25.15 -20.18 -13.58
N GLY A 222 23.87 -20.62 -13.61
CA GLY A 222 23.39 -21.62 -14.58
C GLY A 222 23.62 -23.07 -14.16
N SER A 223 24.21 -23.31 -12.99
CA SER A 223 24.44 -24.64 -12.41
C SER A 223 23.60 -24.88 -11.15
N GLU A 224 22.47 -24.20 -11.04
CA GLU A 224 21.50 -24.45 -9.98
C GLU A 224 21.00 -25.91 -10.07
N ILE A 225 20.99 -26.61 -8.94
CA ILE A 225 20.56 -28.01 -8.90
C ILE A 225 19.17 -28.15 -8.29
N PHE A 226 18.93 -27.46 -7.17
CA PHE A 226 17.64 -27.49 -6.47
C PHE A 226 17.14 -26.10 -6.17
N ARG A 227 15.81 -25.97 -6.09
CA ARG A 227 15.17 -24.84 -5.44
C ARG A 227 14.51 -25.29 -4.15
N ILE A 228 14.81 -24.65 -3.03
CA ILE A 228 14.22 -24.94 -1.73
C ILE A 228 13.46 -23.70 -1.25
N ILE A 229 12.20 -23.90 -0.85
CA ILE A 229 11.32 -22.85 -0.36
C ILE A 229 10.84 -23.17 1.04
N ASN A 230 10.83 -22.20 1.93
CA ASN A 230 10.18 -22.29 3.22
C ASN A 230 8.89 -21.47 3.23
N LEU A 231 7.76 -22.15 3.30
CA LEU A 231 6.43 -21.52 3.32
C LEU A 231 5.92 -21.18 4.74
N SER A 232 6.69 -21.44 5.80
CA SER A 232 6.27 -21.20 7.18
C SER A 232 6.44 -19.74 7.63
N ASN A 233 7.41 -19.03 7.06
CA ASN A 233 7.77 -17.66 7.43
C ASN A 233 7.55 -16.68 6.28
N MET A 234 6.32 -16.60 5.84
CA MET A 234 5.94 -15.71 4.75
C MET A 234 5.54 -14.33 5.26
N TYR A 235 5.71 -13.35 4.42
CA TYR A 235 5.26 -11.98 4.67
C TYR A 235 4.81 -11.36 3.34
N LEU A 236 3.91 -10.42 3.46
CA LEU A 236 3.49 -9.58 2.36
C LEU A 236 4.37 -8.33 2.36
N GLU A 237 4.98 -8.02 1.24
CA GLU A 237 5.76 -6.80 1.04
C GLU A 237 4.88 -5.77 0.34
N VAL A 238 4.74 -4.61 0.97
CA VAL A 238 3.83 -3.55 0.53
C VAL A 238 4.61 -2.25 0.41
N LEU A 239 4.46 -1.56 -0.72
CA LEU A 239 4.97 -0.21 -0.90
C LEU A 239 3.96 0.79 -0.35
N VAL A 240 4.36 1.49 0.71
CA VAL A 240 3.52 2.46 1.42
C VAL A 240 3.96 3.87 1.07
N PRO A 241 3.09 4.75 0.55
CA PRO A 241 3.41 6.15 0.31
C PRO A 241 3.86 6.87 1.59
N GLU A 242 4.82 7.80 1.48
CA GLU A 242 5.40 8.53 2.62
C GLU A 242 4.35 9.28 3.46
N SER A 243 3.22 9.68 2.85
CA SER A 243 2.10 10.33 3.53
C SER A 243 1.47 9.50 4.65
N TYR A 244 1.70 8.19 4.67
CA TYR A 244 1.16 7.26 5.68
C TYR A 244 2.21 6.82 6.73
N ILE A 245 3.38 7.47 6.78
CA ILE A 245 4.49 7.06 7.66
C ILE A 245 4.09 7.06 9.14
N THR A 246 3.23 7.98 9.56
CA THR A 246 2.73 8.07 10.94
C THR A 246 1.65 7.04 11.25
N SER A 247 0.94 6.55 10.24
CA SER A 247 -0.21 5.64 10.39
C SER A 247 0.18 4.17 10.25
N VAL A 248 1.25 3.88 9.48
CA VAL A 248 1.73 2.51 9.24
C VAL A 248 2.98 2.25 10.07
N THR A 249 2.76 1.74 11.28
CA THR A 249 3.82 1.45 12.25
C THR A 249 3.88 -0.04 12.59
N PRO A 250 5.03 -0.57 13.05
CA PRO A 250 5.11 -1.94 13.54
C PRO A 250 4.08 -2.24 14.63
N GLY A 251 3.41 -3.40 14.54
CA GLY A 251 2.33 -3.79 15.45
C GLY A 251 0.94 -3.32 15.03
N LYS A 252 0.81 -2.41 14.05
CA LYS A 252 -0.49 -1.94 13.54
C LYS A 252 -1.28 -3.11 12.96
N GLU A 253 -2.53 -3.24 13.36
CA GLU A 253 -3.46 -4.25 12.82
C GLU A 253 -3.89 -3.89 11.41
N VAL A 254 -3.91 -4.91 10.55
CA VAL A 254 -4.24 -4.79 9.13
C VAL A 254 -5.06 -5.99 8.69
N LYS A 255 -5.92 -5.76 7.70
CA LYS A 255 -6.68 -6.81 7.06
C LYS A 255 -6.12 -7.07 5.66
N VAL A 256 -5.69 -8.29 5.42
CA VAL A 256 -5.14 -8.74 4.14
C VAL A 256 -6.18 -9.60 3.42
N PHE A 257 -6.50 -9.26 2.20
CA PHE A 257 -7.42 -10.00 1.34
C PHE A 257 -6.66 -10.57 0.14
N PHE A 258 -6.79 -11.86 -0.07
CA PHE A 258 -6.24 -12.60 -1.21
C PHE A 258 -7.34 -12.83 -2.26
N PRO A 259 -7.40 -12.05 -3.35
CA PRO A 259 -8.48 -12.17 -4.33
C PRO A 259 -8.58 -13.55 -4.96
N VAL A 260 -7.43 -14.15 -5.31
CA VAL A 260 -7.37 -15.47 -5.96
C VAL A 260 -7.89 -16.59 -5.05
N LEU A 261 -7.65 -16.48 -3.73
CA LEU A 261 -8.09 -17.46 -2.74
C LEU A 261 -9.46 -17.12 -2.14
N ASN A 262 -10.00 -15.95 -2.44
CA ASN A 262 -11.19 -15.36 -1.82
C ASN A 262 -11.17 -15.45 -0.28
N THR A 263 -10.00 -15.20 0.32
CA THR A 263 -9.77 -15.35 1.76
C THR A 263 -9.22 -14.05 2.34
N SER A 264 -9.70 -13.68 3.53
CA SER A 264 -9.19 -12.55 4.32
C SER A 264 -8.51 -13.04 5.58
N ILE A 265 -7.40 -12.43 5.94
CA ILE A 265 -6.72 -12.66 7.22
C ILE A 265 -6.54 -11.33 7.96
N GLU A 266 -6.71 -11.35 9.26
CA GLU A 266 -6.36 -10.26 10.15
C GLU A 266 -4.97 -10.53 10.73
N THR A 267 -4.10 -9.57 10.61
CA THR A 267 -2.70 -9.71 10.97
C THR A 267 -2.11 -8.36 11.35
N LYS A 268 -0.79 -8.29 11.51
CA LYS A 268 -0.10 -7.06 11.94
C LYS A 268 1.07 -6.71 11.02
N VAL A 269 1.35 -5.43 10.93
CA VAL A 269 2.60 -4.94 10.35
C VAL A 269 3.76 -5.47 11.22
N ARG A 270 4.66 -6.22 10.61
CA ARG A 270 5.81 -6.83 11.27
C ARG A 270 6.95 -5.84 11.42
N GLU A 271 7.29 -5.17 10.33
CA GLU A 271 8.38 -4.19 10.25
C GLU A 271 8.10 -3.17 9.15
N THR A 272 8.65 -1.97 9.28
CA THR A 272 8.65 -0.92 8.27
C THR A 272 10.08 -0.57 7.92
N GLY A 273 10.33 -0.29 6.64
CA GLY A 273 11.64 0.14 6.17
C GLY A 273 11.97 1.55 6.66
N ASN A 274 13.24 1.78 6.94
CA ASN A 274 13.77 3.09 7.38
C ASN A 274 14.22 3.98 6.20
N TYR A 275 14.00 3.53 4.97
CA TYR A 275 14.40 4.24 3.76
C TYR A 275 13.17 4.53 2.91
N ILE A 276 13.04 5.81 2.49
CA ILE A 276 12.04 6.25 1.53
C ILE A 276 12.70 6.30 0.16
N ASN A 277 12.17 5.54 -0.78
CA ASN A 277 12.65 5.56 -2.16
C ASN A 277 12.30 6.90 -2.82
N PRO A 278 13.29 7.72 -3.26
CA PRO A 278 13.03 9.04 -3.80
C PRO A 278 12.29 9.03 -5.15
N ASN A 279 12.34 7.92 -5.88
CA ASN A 279 11.72 7.83 -7.21
C ASN A 279 10.20 7.68 -7.15
N ASN A 280 9.68 6.98 -6.14
CA ASN A 280 8.25 6.71 -5.98
C ASN A 280 7.67 7.21 -4.64
N ARG A 281 8.47 7.89 -3.81
CA ARG A 281 8.06 8.45 -2.52
C ARG A 281 7.36 7.43 -1.62
N SER A 282 7.90 6.20 -1.55
CA SER A 282 7.36 5.12 -0.74
C SER A 282 8.42 4.44 0.11
N PHE A 283 7.98 3.78 1.16
CA PHE A 283 8.79 2.89 1.99
C PHE A 283 8.17 1.49 2.02
N ASN A 284 8.99 0.47 2.28
CA ASN A 284 8.53 -0.91 2.39
C ASN A 284 7.93 -1.18 3.76
N ALA A 285 6.75 -1.82 3.79
CA ALA A 285 6.20 -2.45 4.99
C ALA A 285 6.10 -3.95 4.77
N LYS A 286 6.47 -4.74 5.80
CA LYS A 286 6.32 -6.19 5.81
C LYS A 286 5.23 -6.59 6.78
N ILE A 287 4.26 -7.31 6.28
CA ILE A 287 3.09 -7.77 7.01
C ILE A 287 3.17 -9.28 7.16
N SER A 288 3.03 -9.79 8.37
CA SER A 288 3.08 -11.23 8.62
C SER A 288 1.95 -11.95 7.89
N VAL A 289 2.27 -13.05 7.22
CA VAL A 289 1.29 -13.90 6.53
C VAL A 289 1.35 -15.31 7.12
N PRO A 290 0.47 -15.66 8.07
CA PRO A 290 0.38 -17.02 8.56
C PRO A 290 -0.15 -17.94 7.44
N ASN A 291 0.60 -19.01 7.14
CA ASN A 291 0.31 -19.95 6.06
C ASN A 291 0.25 -21.39 6.62
N LYS A 292 -0.77 -21.70 7.43
CA LYS A 292 -0.90 -23.00 8.08
C LYS A 292 -1.20 -24.13 7.09
N ASP A 293 -1.99 -23.83 6.07
CA ASP A 293 -2.50 -24.81 5.11
C ASP A 293 -1.61 -24.92 3.85
N GLY A 294 -0.55 -24.11 3.75
CA GLY A 294 0.36 -24.11 2.60
C GLY A 294 -0.23 -23.60 1.28
N MET A 295 -1.45 -23.07 1.31
CA MET A 295 -2.13 -22.58 0.10
C MET A 295 -1.59 -21.25 -0.41
N ILE A 296 -1.04 -20.43 0.48
CA ILE A 296 -0.44 -19.15 0.11
C ILE A 296 0.97 -19.44 -0.43
N LYS A 297 1.21 -19.01 -1.67
CA LYS A 297 2.50 -19.21 -2.35
C LYS A 297 3.24 -17.88 -2.54
N PRO A 298 4.58 -17.90 -2.66
CA PRO A 298 5.34 -16.71 -3.06
C PRO A 298 4.80 -16.11 -4.37
N ASN A 299 4.93 -14.78 -4.50
CA ASN A 299 4.43 -13.98 -5.61
C ASN A 299 2.90 -13.93 -5.75
N LEU A 300 2.16 -14.43 -4.77
CA LEU A 300 0.71 -14.22 -4.72
C LEU A 300 0.43 -12.78 -4.30
N THR A 301 -0.34 -12.06 -5.11
CA THR A 301 -0.73 -10.69 -4.81
C THR A 301 -1.89 -10.62 -3.82
N ALA A 302 -1.83 -9.69 -2.89
CA ALA A 302 -2.89 -9.43 -1.92
C ALA A 302 -3.18 -7.93 -1.77
N LYS A 303 -4.42 -7.62 -1.37
CA LYS A 303 -4.85 -6.26 -0.99
C LYS A 303 -4.77 -6.13 0.53
N VAL A 304 -4.22 -5.01 0.98
CA VAL A 304 -4.09 -4.69 2.40
C VAL A 304 -4.92 -3.48 2.72
N LYS A 305 -5.79 -3.60 3.72
CA LYS A 305 -6.53 -2.49 4.31
C LYS A 305 -5.88 -2.11 5.63
N ILE A 306 -5.38 -0.87 5.69
CA ILE A 306 -4.70 -0.32 6.87
C ILE A 306 -5.54 0.86 7.35
N ASN A 307 -5.99 0.81 8.61
CA ASN A 307 -6.67 1.94 9.21
C ASN A 307 -5.65 3.08 9.42
N ASP A 308 -5.84 4.20 8.73
CA ASP A 308 -4.98 5.38 8.79
C ASP A 308 -5.60 6.53 9.60
N TYR A 309 -6.91 6.46 9.88
CA TYR A 309 -7.61 7.48 10.65
C TYR A 309 -8.83 6.89 11.36
N THR A 310 -9.06 7.34 12.59
CA THR A 310 -10.22 6.97 13.40
C THR A 310 -10.75 8.21 14.10
N ASN A 311 -12.07 8.44 14.00
CA ASN A 311 -12.79 9.43 14.78
C ASN A 311 -13.98 8.75 15.44
N GLU A 312 -14.04 8.79 16.78
CA GLU A 312 -15.11 8.11 17.55
C GLU A 312 -16.44 8.86 17.49
N ASP A 313 -16.41 10.18 17.21
CA ASP A 313 -17.57 11.09 17.24
C ASP A 313 -17.78 11.81 15.90
N ALA A 314 -17.52 11.17 14.78
CA ALA A 314 -17.64 11.76 13.45
C ALA A 314 -19.12 11.97 13.06
N ILE A 315 -19.40 13.07 12.37
CA ILE A 315 -20.66 13.27 11.65
C ILE A 315 -20.43 12.86 10.20
N LEU A 316 -21.15 11.83 9.75
CA LEU A 316 -21.02 11.29 8.40
C LEU A 316 -22.26 11.60 7.58
N ILE A 317 -22.04 12.09 6.36
CA ILE A 317 -23.12 12.34 5.39
C ILE A 317 -22.82 11.62 4.06
N PRO A 318 -23.84 11.26 3.27
CA PRO A 318 -23.64 10.73 1.94
C PRO A 318 -22.93 11.77 1.05
N GLN A 319 -21.94 11.34 0.26
CA GLN A 319 -21.20 12.24 -0.63
C GLN A 319 -22.11 12.95 -1.65
N GLY A 320 -23.19 12.29 -2.08
CA GLY A 320 -24.11 12.80 -3.11
C GLY A 320 -24.93 14.03 -2.70
N VAL A 321 -24.98 14.39 -1.39
CA VAL A 321 -25.72 15.56 -0.91
C VAL A 321 -24.88 16.83 -0.80
N ILE A 322 -23.55 16.69 -0.96
CA ILE A 322 -22.62 17.81 -0.92
C ILE A 322 -22.64 18.51 -2.26
N SER A 323 -22.82 19.81 -2.23
CA SER A 323 -22.74 20.72 -3.39
C SER A 323 -21.59 21.70 -3.20
N GLU A 324 -21.15 22.33 -4.30
CA GLU A 324 -20.08 23.34 -4.30
C GLU A 324 -20.62 24.60 -4.95
N ASN A 325 -20.32 25.77 -4.36
CA ASN A 325 -20.69 27.06 -4.91
C ASN A 325 -19.66 27.55 -5.94
N ALA A 326 -19.90 28.72 -6.56
CA ALA A 326 -18.99 29.29 -7.55
C ALA A 326 -17.60 29.67 -6.98
N ASP A 327 -17.52 29.92 -5.68
CA ASP A 327 -16.28 30.25 -4.96
C ASP A 327 -15.46 29.01 -4.58
N GLY A 328 -16.05 27.81 -4.76
CA GLY A 328 -15.42 26.54 -4.40
C GLY A 328 -15.72 26.09 -2.98
N ASP A 329 -16.64 26.75 -2.26
CA ASP A 329 -17.04 26.31 -0.93
C ASP A 329 -18.04 25.16 -1.01
N GLN A 330 -17.81 24.13 -0.22
CA GLN A 330 -18.71 23.00 -0.10
C GLN A 330 -19.85 23.33 0.86
N TYR A 331 -21.05 22.94 0.51
CA TYR A 331 -22.24 23.16 1.33
C TYR A 331 -23.24 22.01 1.24
N VAL A 332 -24.13 21.97 2.22
CA VAL A 332 -25.31 21.12 2.25
C VAL A 332 -26.54 21.97 2.58
N TYR A 333 -27.74 21.45 2.27
CA TYR A 333 -28.95 22.06 2.75
C TYR A 333 -29.44 21.39 4.03
N VAL A 334 -29.63 22.20 5.07
CA VAL A 334 -30.24 21.80 6.34
C VAL A 334 -31.69 22.34 6.36
N VAL A 335 -32.60 21.62 6.99
CA VAL A 335 -33.98 22.10 7.17
C VAL A 335 -34.12 22.76 8.53
N ARG A 336 -34.76 23.95 8.54
CA ARG A 336 -35.08 24.72 9.73
C ARG A 336 -36.60 24.97 9.75
N ASP A 337 -37.14 25.38 10.90
CA ASP A 337 -38.53 25.82 11.10
C ASP A 337 -39.53 24.78 10.61
N VAL A 338 -39.32 23.50 10.96
CA VAL A 338 -40.21 22.41 10.56
C VAL A 338 -41.57 22.58 11.23
N LYS A 339 -42.64 22.77 10.42
CA LYS A 339 -44.00 22.91 10.89
C LYS A 339 -44.73 21.55 10.96
N GLU A 340 -45.92 21.53 11.56
CA GLU A 340 -46.74 20.32 11.71
C GLU A 340 -47.17 19.73 10.37
N ASP A 341 -47.41 20.58 9.35
CA ASP A 341 -47.73 20.20 7.98
C ASP A 341 -46.53 19.71 7.16
N ARG A 342 -45.34 19.61 7.82
CA ARG A 342 -44.02 19.21 7.24
C ARG A 342 -43.48 20.21 6.24
N THR A 343 -43.98 21.44 6.24
CA THR A 343 -43.25 22.52 5.56
C THR A 343 -42.05 22.92 6.41
N ALA A 344 -40.95 23.23 5.75
CA ALA A 344 -39.71 23.66 6.40
C ALA A 344 -38.95 24.62 5.48
N THR A 345 -38.00 25.34 6.01
CA THR A 345 -37.13 26.21 5.23
C THR A 345 -35.80 25.51 4.97
N ALA A 346 -35.40 25.39 3.72
CA ALA A 346 -34.08 24.89 3.33
C ALA A 346 -33.06 26.01 3.50
N MET A 347 -32.04 25.78 4.30
CA MET A 347 -30.94 26.73 4.53
C MET A 347 -29.63 26.14 4.12
N ARG A 348 -28.81 26.93 3.38
CA ARG A 348 -27.49 26.54 2.98
C ARG A 348 -26.54 26.59 4.19
N ALA A 349 -25.90 25.48 4.48
CA ALA A 349 -24.82 25.38 5.50
C ALA A 349 -23.51 25.11 4.82
N ILE A 350 -22.57 26.04 4.89
CA ILE A 350 -21.20 25.85 4.39
C ILE A 350 -20.51 24.86 5.33
N ILE A 351 -19.85 23.86 4.75
CA ILE A 351 -19.23 22.77 5.48
C ILE A 351 -17.74 22.67 5.18
N THR A 352 -17.00 22.13 6.13
CA THR A 352 -15.64 21.64 5.90
C THR A 352 -15.66 20.12 5.96
N THR A 353 -15.20 19.48 4.90
CA THR A 353 -15.17 18.02 4.80
C THR A 353 -13.85 17.46 5.27
N GLY A 354 -13.89 16.24 5.82
CA GLY A 354 -12.74 15.42 6.18
C GLY A 354 -12.52 14.29 5.18
N LYS A 355 -12.24 13.09 5.71
CA LYS A 355 -12.00 11.89 4.91
C LYS A 355 -13.29 11.28 4.39
N THR A 356 -13.15 10.56 3.27
CA THR A 356 -14.28 9.88 2.61
C THR A 356 -14.04 8.37 2.63
N GLN A 357 -15.07 7.60 3.04
CA GLN A 357 -15.03 6.14 3.02
C GLN A 357 -16.41 5.57 2.70
N ASN A 358 -16.49 4.59 1.81
CA ASN A 358 -17.72 3.88 1.44
C ASN A 358 -18.89 4.82 1.04
N GLY A 359 -18.61 5.91 0.30
CA GLY A 359 -19.60 6.87 -0.15
C GLY A 359 -20.11 7.82 0.94
N LYS A 360 -19.57 7.77 2.14
CA LYS A 360 -19.81 8.74 3.23
C LYS A 360 -18.61 9.66 3.39
N VAL A 361 -18.89 10.92 3.69
CA VAL A 361 -17.91 11.98 3.93
C VAL A 361 -18.04 12.46 5.37
N GLU A 362 -16.93 12.57 6.05
CA GLU A 362 -16.86 13.16 7.37
C GLU A 362 -17.02 14.68 7.30
N ILE A 363 -17.82 15.25 8.17
CA ILE A 363 -17.98 16.69 8.32
C ILE A 363 -17.20 17.15 9.54
N LEU A 364 -16.24 18.03 9.31
CA LEU A 364 -15.40 18.61 10.37
C LEU A 364 -16.04 19.86 10.99
N SER A 365 -16.79 20.64 10.19
CA SER A 365 -17.49 21.84 10.65
C SER A 365 -18.67 22.20 9.72
N GLY A 366 -19.59 23.05 10.20
CA GLY A 366 -20.73 23.56 9.46
C GLY A 366 -22.05 22.87 9.74
N VAL A 367 -22.04 21.64 10.27
CA VAL A 367 -23.24 20.89 10.66
C VAL A 367 -23.02 20.26 12.03
N SER A 368 -24.07 20.27 12.85
CA SER A 368 -24.08 19.68 14.19
C SER A 368 -24.85 18.35 14.22
N ALA A 369 -24.61 17.55 15.26
CA ALA A 369 -25.41 16.34 15.47
C ALA A 369 -26.88 16.70 15.75
N LYS A 370 -27.80 15.85 15.26
CA LYS A 370 -29.26 16.01 15.32
C LYS A 370 -29.83 17.07 14.36
N GLU A 371 -29.05 17.64 13.47
CA GLU A 371 -29.57 18.45 12.39
C GLU A 371 -30.16 17.58 11.27
N ASN A 372 -31.21 18.04 10.63
CA ASN A 372 -31.82 17.35 9.50
C ASN A 372 -31.24 17.92 8.20
N ILE A 373 -30.55 17.09 7.43
CA ILE A 373 -29.95 17.42 6.12
C ILE A 373 -30.91 16.91 5.03
N ILE A 374 -31.05 17.66 3.96
CA ILE A 374 -31.80 17.23 2.77
C ILE A 374 -30.97 16.14 2.07
N LEU A 375 -31.58 14.97 1.89
CA LEU A 375 -30.97 13.82 1.22
C LEU A 375 -31.31 13.82 -0.27
N GLU A 376 -32.61 13.76 -0.60
CA GLU A 376 -33.10 13.83 -1.98
C GLU A 376 -33.75 15.17 -2.22
N GLY A 377 -33.61 15.67 -3.45
CA GLY A 377 -34.10 17.00 -3.80
C GLY A 377 -33.11 18.14 -3.50
N ALA A 378 -31.96 17.87 -2.88
CA ALA A 378 -30.96 18.88 -2.53
C ALA A 378 -30.51 19.76 -3.71
N ARG A 379 -30.47 19.21 -4.93
CA ARG A 379 -30.07 19.95 -6.14
C ARG A 379 -31.17 20.83 -6.74
N SER A 380 -32.43 20.68 -6.30
CA SER A 380 -33.59 21.41 -6.80
C SER A 380 -34.08 22.49 -5.84
N VAL A 381 -33.42 22.64 -4.69
CA VAL A 381 -33.76 23.67 -3.69
C VAL A 381 -32.75 24.80 -3.70
N LYS A 382 -33.22 26.00 -3.33
CA LYS A 382 -32.40 27.20 -3.15
C LYS A 382 -32.32 27.59 -1.68
N ASP A 383 -31.34 28.43 -1.34
CA ASP A 383 -31.22 28.98 0.00
C ASP A 383 -32.42 29.81 0.39
N GLY A 384 -32.96 29.63 1.60
CA GLY A 384 -34.13 30.27 2.10
C GLY A 384 -35.47 29.75 1.53
N GLN A 385 -35.46 28.74 0.63
CA GLN A 385 -36.65 28.23 -0.03
C GLN A 385 -37.49 27.35 0.91
N GLN A 386 -38.82 27.53 0.85
CA GLN A 386 -39.74 26.62 1.52
C GLN A 386 -39.80 25.27 0.78
N VAL A 387 -39.78 24.21 1.53
CA VAL A 387 -39.80 22.82 1.05
C VAL A 387 -40.83 22.00 1.82
N LYS A 388 -41.25 20.88 1.26
CA LYS A 388 -42.15 19.94 1.93
C LYS A 388 -41.41 18.61 2.13
N ILE A 389 -41.27 18.21 3.39
CA ILE A 389 -40.61 16.99 3.76
C ILE A 389 -41.52 15.80 3.49
N LEU A 390 -41.05 14.86 2.67
CA LEU A 390 -41.73 13.57 2.44
C LEU A 390 -41.62 12.70 3.69
N LYS A 391 -42.61 11.85 3.89
CA LYS A 391 -42.54 10.80 4.91
C LYS A 391 -41.78 9.63 4.33
N ASP A 392 -40.77 9.16 5.03
CA ASP A 392 -40.15 7.86 4.77
C ASP A 392 -41.14 6.73 4.93
#